data_8f430fcfaf06eb61cf00ff789c91babe
#
_entry.id   8f430fcfaf06eb61cf00ff789c91babe
#
_cell.length_a   1.000
_cell.length_b   1.000
_cell.length_c   1.000
_cell.angle_alpha   90.00
_cell.angle_beta   90.00
_cell.angle_gamma   90.00
#
_symmetry.space_group_name_H-M   'P 1'
#
loop_
_entity.id
_entity.type
_entity.pdbx_description
1 polymer ?
#
loop_
_entity_poly.entity_id
_entity_poly.type
_entity_poly.pdbx_seq_one_letter_code
_entity_poly.pdbx_strand_id
1 'polypeptide(L)'
;ASDVYKRQGNATNLSKGNLRVNSSGRYLEYSDGTPFLYMGDTAWELISRLNDKETELYLENRREKGFTVIQTVILDELDDMDVSSNGEPKLIDGNIDKPAPGYFTHVDKVISLAAAKGLYIALLPTWGDKVDKQWGKGPEIFTPENAYRYGKWLGERYMNAPNLIWIIGGDRSGDGKNFAIWNALATGIKSVDKNHLMTYHPHGEHSSSFWFHNASWLDFNMCQSGHAQQDFAIYQRLLLPDLKKEPHKPCMDGEPRYENIPINFKKENGRFGDDDIRHTLYQSMFSGACGYTYGCNDIWQMFDTGREPKCDADTPWYQSMDKQGAWDLIHFRRLWEKFDFTQGKNQQTIFGNIPLENKNYPVAFGNKDYLLV
;
A
#
# COMPACT_ATOMS: atom_id res chain seq x y z
N ALA A 1 -2.35 32.25 0.41
CA ALA A 1 -2.07 30.81 0.61
C ALA A 1 -2.92 29.93 -0.32
N SER A 2 -4.21 30.31 -0.59
CA SER A 2 -5.12 29.47 -1.42
C SER A 2 -4.74 29.38 -2.91
N ASP A 3 -4.03 30.35 -3.46
CA ASP A 3 -3.74 30.40 -4.90
C ASP A 3 -2.48 29.63 -5.32
N VAL A 4 -1.57 29.37 -4.39
CA VAL A 4 -0.37 28.56 -4.66
C VAL A 4 -0.76 27.07 -4.76
N TYR A 5 -1.79 26.64 -4.04
CA TYR A 5 -2.27 25.25 -4.06
C TYR A 5 -3.07 24.91 -5.33
N LYS A 6 -3.74 25.88 -5.95
CA LYS A 6 -4.55 25.66 -7.16
C LYS A 6 -3.76 25.41 -8.44
N ARG A 7 -2.45 25.69 -8.46
CA ARG A 7 -1.60 25.51 -9.66
C ARG A 7 -0.84 24.19 -9.74
N GLN A 8 -0.92 23.31 -8.73
CA GLN A 8 -0.31 21.98 -8.76
C GLN A 8 -1.34 20.85 -8.83
N GLY A 9 -2.50 21.11 -9.38
CA GLY A 9 -3.44 20.09 -9.78
C GLY A 9 -2.87 19.25 -10.93
N ASN A 10 -2.04 18.29 -10.64
CA ASN A 10 -1.56 17.30 -11.60
C ASN A 10 -2.68 16.30 -11.93
N ALA A 11 -3.71 16.79 -12.59
CA ALA A 11 -4.54 15.94 -13.39
C ALA A 11 -3.66 15.45 -14.55
N THR A 12 -3.11 14.26 -14.55
CA THR A 12 -2.55 13.61 -15.76
C THR A 12 -1.14 13.04 -15.66
N ASN A 13 -0.72 12.54 -14.49
CA ASN A 13 0.45 11.66 -14.50
C ASN A 13 0.18 10.39 -15.34
N LEU A 14 -1.08 10.01 -15.52
CA LEU A 14 -1.51 8.85 -16.32
C LEU A 14 -1.15 8.97 -17.82
N SER A 15 -0.96 10.17 -18.35
CA SER A 15 -0.50 10.39 -19.74
C SER A 15 0.96 10.01 -19.98
N LYS A 16 1.73 9.75 -18.92
CA LYS A 16 3.17 9.36 -19.00
C LYS A 16 3.36 7.86 -19.24
N GLY A 17 2.27 7.13 -19.40
CA GLY A 17 2.27 5.69 -19.66
C GLY A 17 2.29 4.83 -18.38
N ASN A 18 2.43 3.53 -18.55
CA ASN A 18 2.41 2.57 -17.45
C ASN A 18 3.62 2.74 -16.52
N LEU A 19 3.47 2.32 -15.28
CA LEU A 19 4.58 2.25 -14.35
C LEU A 19 5.47 1.04 -14.65
N ARG A 20 6.76 1.22 -14.42
CA ARG A 20 7.76 0.15 -14.49
C ARG A 20 8.83 0.33 -13.42
N VAL A 21 9.59 -0.72 -13.17
CA VAL A 21 10.81 -0.62 -12.38
C VAL A 21 11.91 -0.01 -13.26
N ASN A 22 12.60 1.00 -12.73
CA ASN A 22 13.76 1.58 -13.40
C ASN A 22 14.87 0.54 -13.63
N SER A 23 15.65 0.70 -14.67
CA SER A 23 16.73 -0.23 -15.02
C SER A 23 17.79 -0.41 -13.93
N SER A 24 17.92 0.52 -13.00
CA SER A 24 18.80 0.39 -11.83
C SER A 24 18.24 -0.52 -10.73
N GLY A 25 16.96 -0.93 -10.79
CA GLY A 25 16.29 -1.71 -9.76
C GLY A 25 16.01 -0.95 -8.46
N ARG A 26 16.11 0.40 -8.43
CA ARG A 26 16.04 1.17 -7.18
C ARG A 26 14.74 1.95 -6.98
N TYR A 27 14.05 2.34 -8.03
CA TYR A 27 12.85 3.16 -7.96
C TYR A 27 11.87 2.81 -9.07
N LEU A 28 10.66 3.34 -8.96
CA LEU A 28 9.61 3.21 -9.96
C LEU A 28 9.61 4.43 -10.87
N GLU A 29 9.28 4.22 -12.14
CA GLU A 29 9.16 5.29 -13.13
C GLU A 29 7.99 5.01 -14.09
N TYR A 30 7.52 6.05 -14.75
CA TYR A 30 6.62 5.92 -15.89
C TYR A 30 7.37 5.37 -17.10
N SER A 31 6.66 4.86 -18.10
CA SER A 31 7.28 4.33 -19.32
C SER A 31 7.99 5.41 -20.13
N ASP A 32 7.70 6.70 -19.94
CA ASP A 32 8.44 7.82 -20.52
C ASP A 32 9.76 8.14 -19.78
N GLY A 33 10.07 7.42 -18.69
CA GLY A 33 11.27 7.61 -17.88
C GLY A 33 11.11 8.64 -16.75
N THR A 34 9.97 9.28 -16.59
CA THR A 34 9.73 10.17 -15.46
C THR A 34 9.65 9.38 -14.16
N PRO A 35 10.41 9.74 -13.11
CA PRO A 35 10.34 9.06 -11.81
C PRO A 35 8.94 9.12 -11.21
N PHE A 36 8.53 8.03 -10.56
CA PHE A 36 7.29 7.92 -9.84
C PHE A 36 7.55 7.83 -8.33
N LEU A 37 6.97 8.75 -7.57
CA LEU A 37 6.96 8.69 -6.12
C LEU A 37 5.71 7.90 -5.67
N TYR A 38 5.90 6.70 -5.13
CA TYR A 38 4.83 5.96 -4.47
C TYR A 38 4.60 6.57 -3.09
N MET A 39 3.59 7.42 -2.97
CA MET A 39 3.14 8.00 -1.69
C MET A 39 1.70 7.55 -1.47
N GLY A 40 1.57 6.43 -0.77
CA GLY A 40 0.30 5.73 -0.60
C GLY A 40 -0.49 6.15 0.63
N ASP A 41 -1.79 5.91 0.59
CA ASP A 41 -2.66 5.85 1.76
C ASP A 41 -3.32 4.47 1.87
N THR A 42 -3.53 4.02 3.09
CA THR A 42 -4.16 2.74 3.38
C THR A 42 -5.66 2.91 3.61
N ALA A 43 -6.46 2.33 2.73
CA ALA A 43 -7.92 2.37 2.76
C ALA A 43 -8.48 0.99 2.41
N TRP A 44 -8.16 -0.02 3.26
CA TRP A 44 -8.50 -1.41 2.95
C TRP A 44 -9.98 -1.60 2.67
N GLU A 45 -10.85 -0.96 3.45
CA GLU A 45 -12.32 -1.09 3.36
C GLU A 45 -13.00 -0.08 2.41
N LEU A 46 -12.24 0.68 1.62
CA LEU A 46 -12.79 1.72 0.75
C LEU A 46 -13.88 1.17 -0.18
N ILE A 47 -13.57 0.10 -0.92
CA ILE A 47 -14.49 -0.48 -1.90
C ILE A 47 -15.71 -1.10 -1.22
N SER A 48 -15.50 -1.76 -0.09
CA SER A 48 -16.58 -2.45 0.63
C SER A 48 -17.54 -1.49 1.33
N ARG A 49 -17.03 -0.37 1.87
CA ARG A 49 -17.76 0.47 2.82
C ARG A 49 -18.16 1.85 2.31
N LEU A 50 -17.53 2.39 1.28
CA LEU A 50 -17.86 3.71 0.77
C LEU A 50 -18.71 3.63 -0.51
N ASN A 51 -19.77 4.43 -0.57
CA ASN A 51 -20.51 4.67 -1.81
C ASN A 51 -19.75 5.63 -2.73
N ASP A 52 -20.26 5.86 -3.96
CA ASP A 52 -19.60 6.69 -4.97
C ASP A 52 -19.28 8.12 -4.48
N LYS A 53 -20.19 8.76 -3.75
CA LYS A 53 -19.99 10.13 -3.26
C LYS A 53 -18.94 10.20 -2.15
N GLU A 54 -18.97 9.24 -1.24
CA GLU A 54 -17.99 9.12 -0.16
C GLU A 54 -16.62 8.78 -0.71
N THR A 55 -16.55 7.88 -1.69
CA THR A 55 -15.32 7.57 -2.43
C THR A 55 -14.74 8.80 -3.10
N GLU A 56 -15.58 9.61 -3.77
CA GLU A 56 -15.13 10.85 -4.40
C GLU A 56 -14.58 11.85 -3.40
N LEU A 57 -15.25 12.03 -2.26
CA LEU A 57 -14.81 12.89 -1.17
C LEU A 57 -13.44 12.45 -0.63
N TYR A 58 -13.29 11.15 -0.33
CA TYR A 58 -12.04 10.58 0.16
C TYR A 58 -10.89 10.77 -0.84
N LEU A 59 -11.08 10.39 -2.09
CA LEU A 59 -10.06 10.50 -3.13
C LEU A 59 -9.64 11.95 -3.38
N GLU A 60 -10.59 12.91 -3.34
CA GLU A 60 -10.26 14.32 -3.48
C GLU A 60 -9.40 14.83 -2.34
N ASN A 61 -9.77 14.50 -1.10
CA ASN A 61 -8.98 14.84 0.09
C ASN A 61 -7.54 14.31 -0.01
N ARG A 62 -7.36 13.06 -0.48
CA ARG A 62 -6.03 12.46 -0.65
C ARG A 62 -5.23 13.13 -1.77
N ARG A 63 -5.87 13.44 -2.89
CA ARG A 63 -5.26 14.19 -3.98
C ARG A 63 -4.72 15.55 -3.50
N GLU A 64 -5.51 16.29 -2.71
CA GLU A 64 -5.11 17.60 -2.18
C GLU A 64 -3.90 17.53 -1.23
N LYS A 65 -3.78 16.44 -0.47
CA LYS A 65 -2.63 16.18 0.41
C LYS A 65 -1.40 15.62 -0.31
N GLY A 66 -1.49 15.43 -1.63
CA GLY A 66 -0.35 15.02 -2.45
C GLY A 66 -0.08 13.53 -2.49
N PHE A 67 -1.03 12.69 -2.06
CA PHE A 67 -0.94 11.25 -2.27
C PHE A 67 -0.94 10.91 -3.76
N THR A 68 -0.33 9.79 -4.11
CA THR A 68 -0.25 9.29 -5.48
C THR A 68 -0.91 7.93 -5.65
N VAL A 69 -1.06 7.18 -4.56
CA VAL A 69 -1.58 5.81 -4.56
C VAL A 69 -2.56 5.62 -3.41
N ILE A 70 -3.62 4.85 -3.64
CA ILE A 70 -4.55 4.37 -2.61
C ILE A 70 -4.49 2.84 -2.60
N GLN A 71 -4.16 2.25 -1.45
CA GLN A 71 -4.20 0.80 -1.23
C GLN A 71 -5.60 0.40 -0.77
N THR A 72 -6.22 -0.57 -1.44
CA THR A 72 -7.56 -1.07 -1.10
C THR A 72 -7.76 -2.52 -1.50
N VAL A 73 -8.80 -3.16 -0.97
CA VAL A 73 -9.05 -4.61 -1.12
C VAL A 73 -10.40 -4.85 -1.80
N ILE A 74 -10.45 -5.85 -2.68
CA ILE A 74 -11.71 -6.31 -3.29
C ILE A 74 -12.51 -7.19 -2.31
N LEU A 75 -11.90 -8.27 -1.82
CA LEU A 75 -12.52 -9.17 -0.83
C LEU A 75 -11.90 -8.88 0.54
N ASP A 76 -12.52 -7.98 1.28
CA ASP A 76 -12.03 -7.45 2.55
C ASP A 76 -12.15 -8.45 3.72
N GLU A 77 -11.56 -8.07 4.89
CA GLU A 77 -11.53 -8.92 6.09
C GLU A 77 -12.65 -8.64 7.09
N LEU A 78 -13.28 -7.46 7.06
CA LEU A 78 -14.13 -7.01 8.15
C LEU A 78 -15.61 -7.26 7.93
N ASP A 79 -16.06 -7.27 6.68
CA ASP A 79 -17.46 -7.44 6.33
C ASP A 79 -17.76 -8.83 5.74
N ASP A 80 -19.00 -9.26 5.87
CA ASP A 80 -19.45 -10.51 5.28
C ASP A 80 -19.43 -10.42 3.75
N MET A 81 -19.30 -11.57 3.08
CA MET A 81 -19.20 -11.63 1.61
C MET A 81 -20.46 -11.12 0.88
N ASP A 82 -21.59 -11.10 1.60
CA ASP A 82 -22.88 -10.65 1.08
C ASP A 82 -23.16 -9.16 1.37
N VAL A 83 -22.21 -8.45 1.98
CA VAL A 83 -22.35 -7.06 2.38
C VAL A 83 -21.38 -6.18 1.62
N SER A 84 -21.89 -5.11 1.03
CA SER A 84 -21.10 -4.04 0.43
C SER A 84 -21.88 -2.71 0.43
N SER A 85 -21.19 -1.61 0.24
CA SER A 85 -21.79 -0.26 0.26
C SER A 85 -22.86 -0.03 -0.83
N ASN A 86 -22.81 -0.77 -1.91
CA ASN A 86 -23.79 -0.69 -3.00
C ASN A 86 -24.93 -1.72 -2.88
N GLY A 87 -24.99 -2.49 -1.80
CA GLY A 87 -26.03 -3.49 -1.55
C GLY A 87 -25.90 -4.78 -2.35
N GLU A 88 -24.80 -4.96 -3.09
CA GLU A 88 -24.55 -6.17 -3.88
C GLU A 88 -23.63 -7.14 -3.12
N PRO A 89 -23.82 -8.46 -3.24
CA PRO A 89 -22.86 -9.43 -2.72
C PRO A 89 -21.56 -9.35 -3.52
N LYS A 90 -20.43 -9.69 -2.88
CA LYS A 90 -19.12 -9.70 -3.56
C LYS A 90 -18.99 -10.87 -4.52
N LEU A 91 -19.57 -12.01 -4.17
CA LEU A 91 -19.58 -13.24 -4.95
C LEU A 91 -21.00 -13.83 -4.98
N ILE A 92 -21.41 -14.41 -6.09
CA ILE A 92 -22.66 -15.15 -6.18
C ILE A 92 -22.52 -16.48 -5.44
N ASP A 93 -23.42 -16.74 -4.49
CA ASP A 93 -23.41 -17.95 -3.64
C ASP A 93 -22.07 -18.17 -2.88
N GLY A 94 -21.32 -17.10 -2.59
CA GLY A 94 -19.98 -17.20 -1.97
C GLY A 94 -18.93 -17.91 -2.83
N ASN A 95 -19.20 -18.12 -4.11
CA ASN A 95 -18.33 -18.86 -5.02
C ASN A 95 -17.33 -17.94 -5.72
N ILE A 96 -16.03 -18.15 -5.49
CA ILE A 96 -14.95 -17.35 -6.07
C ILE A 96 -14.91 -17.41 -7.61
N ASP A 97 -15.42 -18.48 -8.22
CA ASP A 97 -15.54 -18.59 -9.68
C ASP A 97 -16.73 -17.80 -10.25
N LYS A 98 -17.52 -17.16 -9.37
CA LYS A 98 -18.70 -16.36 -9.74
C LYS A 98 -18.66 -14.94 -9.15
N PRO A 99 -17.73 -14.09 -9.55
CA PRO A 99 -17.70 -12.68 -9.13
C PRO A 99 -19.04 -11.99 -9.45
N ALA A 100 -19.62 -11.27 -8.48
CA ALA A 100 -20.92 -10.64 -8.66
C ALA A 100 -20.83 -9.38 -9.55
N PRO A 101 -21.54 -9.29 -10.68
CA PRO A 101 -21.39 -8.19 -11.63
C PRO A 101 -21.64 -6.81 -11.03
N GLY A 102 -22.65 -6.68 -10.14
CA GLY A 102 -22.99 -5.41 -9.49
C GLY A 102 -21.86 -4.88 -8.61
N TYR A 103 -21.27 -5.74 -7.78
CA TYR A 103 -20.14 -5.38 -6.95
C TYR A 103 -18.92 -4.96 -7.79
N PHE A 104 -18.58 -5.73 -8.81
CA PHE A 104 -17.43 -5.40 -9.67
C PHE A 104 -17.65 -4.17 -10.55
N THR A 105 -18.89 -3.79 -10.83
CA THR A 105 -19.20 -2.47 -11.43
C THR A 105 -18.84 -1.34 -10.47
N HIS A 106 -19.04 -1.53 -9.16
CA HIS A 106 -18.58 -0.55 -8.16
C HIS A 106 -17.06 -0.51 -8.06
N VAL A 107 -16.35 -1.66 -8.08
CA VAL A 107 -14.88 -1.69 -8.15
C VAL A 107 -14.35 -0.90 -9.35
N ASP A 108 -14.94 -1.10 -10.54
CA ASP A 108 -14.59 -0.35 -11.77
C ASP A 108 -14.79 1.16 -11.57
N LYS A 109 -15.86 1.54 -10.88
CA LYS A 109 -16.17 2.94 -10.58
C LYS A 109 -15.12 3.57 -9.68
N VAL A 110 -14.70 2.89 -8.61
CA VAL A 110 -13.64 3.35 -7.71
C VAL A 110 -12.33 3.57 -8.47
N ILE A 111 -11.92 2.62 -9.31
CA ILE A 111 -10.71 2.74 -10.14
C ILE A 111 -10.82 3.95 -11.08
N SER A 112 -11.97 4.13 -11.72
CA SER A 112 -12.22 5.24 -12.65
C SER A 112 -12.22 6.61 -11.95
N LEU A 113 -12.83 6.71 -10.76
CA LEU A 113 -12.82 7.93 -9.95
C LEU A 113 -11.41 8.32 -9.52
N ALA A 114 -10.59 7.33 -9.12
CA ALA A 114 -9.19 7.55 -8.80
C ALA A 114 -8.39 8.03 -10.03
N ALA A 115 -8.59 7.40 -11.19
CA ALA A 115 -7.97 7.80 -12.46
C ALA A 115 -8.29 9.25 -12.82
N ALA A 116 -9.55 9.67 -12.68
CA ALA A 116 -10.00 11.03 -12.95
C ALA A 116 -9.30 12.07 -12.05
N LYS A 117 -8.80 11.65 -10.88
CA LYS A 117 -8.06 12.49 -9.94
C LYS A 117 -6.54 12.33 -10.04
N GLY A 118 -6.04 11.51 -10.98
CA GLY A 118 -4.62 11.22 -11.15
C GLY A 118 -4.02 10.35 -10.05
N LEU A 119 -4.86 9.56 -9.37
CA LEU A 119 -4.44 8.62 -8.33
C LEU A 119 -4.37 7.21 -8.88
N TYR A 120 -3.35 6.46 -8.47
CA TYR A 120 -3.28 5.02 -8.68
C TYR A 120 -4.07 4.27 -7.60
N ILE A 121 -4.63 3.13 -7.97
CA ILE A 121 -5.17 2.15 -7.04
C ILE A 121 -4.16 0.99 -6.94
N ALA A 122 -3.65 0.77 -5.74
CA ALA A 122 -2.91 -0.43 -5.42
C ALA A 122 -3.91 -1.45 -4.86
N LEU A 123 -4.29 -2.39 -5.71
CA LEU A 123 -5.46 -3.24 -5.55
C LEU A 123 -5.08 -4.63 -5.07
N LEU A 124 -5.62 -5.03 -3.89
CA LEU A 124 -5.54 -6.41 -3.41
C LEU A 124 -6.76 -7.18 -3.93
N PRO A 125 -6.56 -8.32 -4.62
CA PRO A 125 -7.66 -9.21 -5.02
C PRO A 125 -8.49 -9.73 -3.86
N THR A 126 -7.83 -9.97 -2.73
CA THR A 126 -8.42 -10.50 -1.51
C THR A 126 -7.54 -10.17 -0.32
N TRP A 127 -8.14 -10.08 0.87
CA TRP A 127 -7.37 -10.12 2.11
C TRP A 127 -6.96 -11.54 2.47
N GLY A 128 -5.99 -11.68 3.38
CA GLY A 128 -5.38 -12.96 3.69
C GLY A 128 -6.28 -13.95 4.42
N ASP A 129 -7.33 -13.49 5.10
CA ASP A 129 -8.27 -14.35 5.82
C ASP A 129 -9.08 -15.28 4.90
N LYS A 130 -9.16 -15.01 3.61
CA LYS A 130 -9.79 -15.87 2.62
C LYS A 130 -8.88 -17.03 2.16
N VAL A 131 -7.58 -16.97 2.54
CA VAL A 131 -6.55 -17.99 2.26
C VAL A 131 -6.15 -18.72 3.53
N ASP A 132 -5.96 -17.99 4.62
CA ASP A 132 -5.56 -18.47 5.93
C ASP A 132 -6.25 -17.59 6.99
N LYS A 133 -7.32 -18.08 7.57
CA LYS A 133 -8.25 -17.25 8.33
C LYS A 133 -7.60 -16.53 9.50
N GLN A 134 -6.76 -17.15 10.29
CA GLN A 134 -6.13 -16.63 11.51
C GLN A 134 -6.99 -15.59 12.24
N TRP A 135 -7.00 -14.35 11.77
CA TRP A 135 -7.95 -13.29 12.12
C TRP A 135 -8.71 -12.86 10.86
N GLY A 136 -9.79 -12.08 11.01
CA GLY A 136 -10.71 -11.74 9.93
C GLY A 136 -11.95 -12.61 9.90
N LYS A 137 -12.93 -12.26 9.09
CA LYS A 137 -14.21 -12.98 9.01
C LYS A 137 -14.11 -14.30 8.26
N GLY A 138 -13.19 -14.43 7.30
CA GLY A 138 -13.15 -15.55 6.38
C GLY A 138 -14.35 -15.51 5.41
N PRO A 139 -14.84 -16.66 4.94
CA PRO A 139 -14.26 -17.99 5.07
C PRO A 139 -13.00 -18.19 4.23
N GLU A 140 -12.18 -19.22 4.50
CA GLU A 140 -11.16 -19.67 3.56
C GLU A 140 -11.84 -20.25 2.33
N ILE A 141 -11.59 -19.66 1.16
CA ILE A 141 -12.26 -20.03 -0.11
C ILE A 141 -11.27 -20.36 -1.23
N PHE A 142 -9.98 -20.08 -1.02
CA PHE A 142 -8.98 -20.28 -2.05
C PHE A 142 -8.29 -21.63 -2.00
N THR A 143 -8.16 -22.23 -3.19
CA THR A 143 -7.20 -23.28 -3.55
C THR A 143 -6.29 -22.74 -4.64
N PRO A 144 -5.13 -23.37 -4.93
CA PRO A 144 -4.28 -22.92 -6.03
C PRO A 144 -5.03 -22.84 -7.37
N GLU A 145 -5.92 -23.79 -7.65
CA GLU A 145 -6.66 -23.87 -8.92
C GLU A 145 -7.64 -22.72 -9.11
N ASN A 146 -8.47 -22.44 -8.09
CA ASN A 146 -9.44 -21.34 -8.18
C ASN A 146 -8.78 -19.98 -8.03
N ALA A 147 -7.69 -19.86 -7.27
CA ALA A 147 -6.88 -18.66 -7.17
C ALA A 147 -6.30 -18.26 -8.53
N TYR A 148 -5.79 -19.20 -9.31
CA TYR A 148 -5.32 -18.95 -10.66
C TYR A 148 -6.45 -18.46 -11.57
N ARG A 149 -7.63 -19.12 -11.55
CA ARG A 149 -8.78 -18.72 -12.39
C ARG A 149 -9.27 -17.31 -12.02
N TYR A 150 -9.44 -17.04 -10.74
CA TYR A 150 -9.84 -15.72 -10.25
C TYR A 150 -8.81 -14.64 -10.62
N GLY A 151 -7.53 -14.93 -10.43
CA GLY A 151 -6.45 -14.03 -10.83
C GLY A 151 -6.46 -13.73 -12.33
N LYS A 152 -6.63 -14.77 -13.17
CA LYS A 152 -6.74 -14.59 -14.62
C LYS A 152 -7.94 -13.72 -14.98
N TRP A 153 -9.10 -13.96 -14.40
CA TRP A 153 -10.30 -13.16 -14.62
C TRP A 153 -10.10 -11.69 -14.23
N LEU A 154 -9.46 -11.42 -13.08
CA LEU A 154 -9.11 -10.05 -12.66
C LEU A 154 -8.14 -9.39 -13.65
N GLY A 155 -7.12 -10.11 -14.06
CA GLY A 155 -6.17 -9.62 -15.06
C GLY A 155 -6.85 -9.26 -16.38
N GLU A 156 -7.74 -10.11 -16.90
CA GLU A 156 -8.52 -9.84 -18.11
C GLU A 156 -9.40 -8.59 -17.95
N ARG A 157 -10.01 -8.40 -16.77
CA ARG A 157 -10.87 -7.25 -16.50
C ARG A 157 -10.10 -5.94 -16.43
N TYR A 158 -8.94 -5.93 -15.80
CA TYR A 158 -8.23 -4.69 -15.44
C TYR A 158 -6.95 -4.41 -16.22
N MET A 159 -6.50 -5.28 -17.12
CA MET A 159 -5.25 -5.10 -17.88
C MET A 159 -5.13 -3.78 -18.64
N ASN A 160 -6.25 -3.11 -18.90
CA ASN A 160 -6.31 -1.82 -19.61
C ASN A 160 -6.62 -0.64 -18.66
N ALA A 161 -6.71 -0.84 -17.36
CA ALA A 161 -6.86 0.25 -16.40
C ALA A 161 -5.60 1.13 -16.41
N PRO A 162 -5.69 2.46 -16.51
CA PRO A 162 -4.49 3.29 -16.65
C PRO A 162 -3.74 3.54 -15.34
N ASN A 163 -4.29 3.14 -14.20
CA ASN A 163 -3.88 3.57 -12.88
C ASN A 163 -3.90 2.44 -11.84
N LEU A 164 -3.39 1.28 -12.19
CA LEU A 164 -3.44 0.12 -11.31
C LEU A 164 -2.03 -0.36 -10.93
N ILE A 165 -1.89 -0.85 -9.70
CA ILE A 165 -0.78 -1.64 -9.18
C ILE A 165 -1.40 -2.85 -8.47
N TRP A 166 -0.90 -4.05 -8.69
CA TRP A 166 -1.38 -5.24 -7.99
C TRP A 166 -0.61 -5.45 -6.69
N ILE A 167 -1.34 -5.75 -5.62
CA ILE A 167 -0.77 -6.23 -4.36
C ILE A 167 -1.34 -7.61 -4.05
N ILE A 168 -0.51 -8.61 -3.97
CA ILE A 168 -0.88 -9.97 -3.54
C ILE A 168 -0.67 -10.07 -2.04
N GLY A 169 -1.35 -10.99 -1.37
CA GLY A 169 -1.22 -11.18 0.07
C GLY A 169 -2.33 -10.49 0.86
N GLY A 170 -1.98 -9.84 1.94
CA GLY A 170 -2.92 -9.23 2.89
C GLY A 170 -2.70 -9.79 4.28
N ASP A 171 -1.61 -9.33 4.92
CA ASP A 171 -1.29 -9.58 6.32
C ASP A 171 -1.11 -11.06 6.70
N ARG A 172 -0.56 -11.83 5.76
CA ARG A 172 -0.26 -13.27 5.93
C ARG A 172 1.15 -13.60 5.48
N SER A 173 1.67 -14.73 5.99
CA SER A 173 2.93 -15.30 5.50
C SER A 173 2.77 -15.85 4.08
N GLY A 174 3.88 -15.88 3.35
CA GLY A 174 3.96 -16.53 2.05
C GLY A 174 4.48 -17.95 2.10
N ASP A 175 4.42 -18.62 3.24
CA ASP A 175 4.93 -20.00 3.39
C ASP A 175 3.82 -21.06 3.39
N GLY A 176 4.21 -22.34 3.48
CA GLY A 176 3.29 -23.45 3.57
C GLY A 176 2.25 -23.50 2.46
N LYS A 177 0.98 -23.74 2.81
CA LYS A 177 -0.16 -23.75 1.88
C LYS A 177 -0.35 -22.39 1.19
N ASN A 178 -0.02 -21.30 1.88
CA ASN A 178 -0.23 -19.95 1.41
C ASN A 178 0.64 -19.64 0.17
N PHE A 179 1.86 -20.18 0.13
CA PHE A 179 2.77 -19.98 -1.01
C PHE A 179 2.13 -20.41 -2.34
N ALA A 180 1.56 -21.61 -2.38
CA ALA A 180 0.96 -22.14 -3.60
C ALA A 180 -0.24 -21.30 -4.07
N ILE A 181 -1.09 -20.87 -3.12
CA ILE A 181 -2.28 -20.05 -3.42
C ILE A 181 -1.89 -18.66 -3.92
N TRP A 182 -0.99 -17.98 -3.21
CA TRP A 182 -0.53 -16.63 -3.60
C TRP A 182 0.20 -16.64 -4.94
N ASN A 183 1.06 -17.65 -5.15
CA ASN A 183 1.77 -17.80 -6.42
C ASN A 183 0.80 -18.07 -7.59
N ALA A 184 -0.23 -18.90 -7.36
CA ALA A 184 -1.25 -19.18 -8.38
C ALA A 184 -2.08 -17.94 -8.71
N LEU A 185 -2.51 -17.17 -7.70
CA LEU A 185 -3.25 -15.91 -7.90
C LEU A 185 -2.42 -14.91 -8.72
N ALA A 186 -1.19 -14.66 -8.31
CA ALA A 186 -0.27 -13.74 -8.99
C ALA A 186 0.02 -14.19 -10.44
N THR A 187 0.28 -15.48 -10.64
CA THR A 187 0.54 -16.05 -11.95
C THR A 187 -0.69 -15.99 -12.85
N GLY A 188 -1.88 -16.19 -12.28
CA GLY A 188 -3.15 -16.03 -12.98
C GLY A 188 -3.30 -14.61 -13.54
N ILE A 189 -3.12 -13.58 -12.71
CA ILE A 189 -3.15 -12.17 -13.15
C ILE A 189 -2.11 -11.93 -14.24
N LYS A 190 -0.84 -12.25 -13.96
CA LYS A 190 0.28 -12.01 -14.88
C LYS A 190 0.21 -12.87 -16.15
N SER A 191 -0.65 -13.90 -16.23
CA SER A 191 -0.83 -14.66 -17.47
C SER A 191 -1.42 -13.80 -18.59
N VAL A 192 -2.20 -12.78 -18.25
CA VAL A 192 -2.91 -11.88 -19.19
C VAL A 192 -2.51 -10.42 -19.00
N ASP A 193 -2.35 -9.94 -17.77
CA ASP A 193 -1.94 -8.56 -17.49
C ASP A 193 -0.40 -8.44 -17.42
N LYS A 194 0.19 -7.87 -18.47
CA LYS A 194 1.63 -7.58 -18.56
C LYS A 194 1.98 -6.13 -18.29
N ASN A 195 0.97 -5.30 -18.04
CA ASN A 195 1.12 -3.85 -18.01
C ASN A 195 1.37 -3.30 -16.59
N HIS A 196 0.79 -3.95 -15.58
CA HIS A 196 0.80 -3.42 -14.23
C HIS A 196 1.88 -4.06 -13.36
N LEU A 197 2.50 -3.23 -12.52
CA LEU A 197 3.42 -3.69 -11.49
C LEU A 197 2.69 -4.53 -10.44
N MET A 198 3.42 -5.47 -9.84
CA MET A 198 2.90 -6.35 -8.81
C MET A 198 3.88 -6.51 -7.66
N THR A 199 3.35 -6.50 -6.44
CA THR A 199 4.10 -6.77 -5.21
C THR A 199 3.31 -7.71 -4.29
N TYR A 200 3.83 -7.97 -3.10
CA TYR A 200 3.20 -8.81 -2.08
C TYR A 200 3.18 -8.10 -0.73
N HIS A 201 2.02 -8.04 -0.09
CA HIS A 201 1.83 -7.48 1.25
C HIS A 201 1.99 -8.57 2.31
N PRO A 202 3.08 -8.55 3.09
CA PRO A 202 3.34 -9.52 4.16
C PRO A 202 2.59 -9.15 5.44
N HIS A 203 2.69 -9.99 6.46
CA HIS A 203 2.32 -9.62 7.83
C HIS A 203 3.42 -8.79 8.52
N GLY A 204 3.10 -8.23 9.69
CA GLY A 204 3.98 -7.34 10.44
C GLY A 204 5.41 -7.84 10.65
N GLU A 205 6.36 -6.92 10.58
CA GLU A 205 7.81 -7.11 10.76
C GLU A 205 8.44 -8.06 9.71
N HIS A 206 7.81 -8.19 8.53
CA HIS A 206 8.28 -9.03 7.44
C HIS A 206 8.35 -8.25 6.12
N SER A 207 9.04 -8.84 5.15
CA SER A 207 9.10 -8.38 3.77
C SER A 207 8.64 -9.47 2.81
N SER A 208 8.03 -9.07 1.69
CA SER A 208 7.72 -9.95 0.55
C SER A 208 8.92 -10.76 0.09
N SER A 209 10.11 -10.20 0.25
CA SER A 209 11.37 -10.81 -0.14
C SER A 209 11.70 -12.10 0.61
N PHE A 210 11.07 -12.35 1.76
CA PHE A 210 11.29 -13.58 2.52
C PHE A 210 10.79 -14.81 1.76
N TRP A 211 9.77 -14.66 0.92
CA TRP A 211 9.14 -15.77 0.20
C TRP A 211 9.21 -15.63 -1.32
N PHE A 212 9.06 -14.40 -1.84
CA PHE A 212 8.76 -14.19 -3.25
C PHE A 212 9.80 -13.38 -4.01
N HIS A 213 10.96 -13.06 -3.42
CA HIS A 213 11.97 -12.23 -4.09
C HIS A 213 12.31 -12.70 -5.52
N ASN A 214 12.44 -14.00 -5.70
CA ASN A 214 12.79 -14.61 -6.99
C ASN A 214 11.58 -14.97 -7.86
N ALA A 215 10.35 -14.69 -7.40
CA ALA A 215 9.17 -14.90 -8.21
C ALA A 215 9.15 -13.93 -9.39
N SER A 216 8.90 -14.46 -10.59
CA SER A 216 8.92 -13.69 -11.85
C SER A 216 7.82 -12.63 -11.91
N TRP A 217 6.77 -12.78 -11.10
CA TRP A 217 5.67 -11.83 -11.00
C TRP A 217 5.92 -10.69 -10.01
N LEU A 218 6.87 -10.82 -9.07
CA LEU A 218 7.16 -9.78 -8.08
C LEU A 218 8.09 -8.73 -8.69
N ASP A 219 7.57 -7.55 -8.96
CA ASP A 219 8.31 -6.45 -9.56
C ASP A 219 9.12 -5.65 -8.53
N PHE A 220 8.59 -5.46 -7.33
CA PHE A 220 9.27 -4.77 -6.22
C PHE A 220 8.91 -5.39 -4.87
N ASN A 221 9.79 -5.24 -3.89
CA ASN A 221 9.56 -5.73 -2.53
C ASN A 221 8.72 -4.73 -1.74
N MET A 222 7.80 -5.26 -0.92
CA MET A 222 7.04 -4.50 0.07
C MET A 222 7.25 -5.13 1.44
N CYS A 223 7.55 -4.32 2.43
CA CYS A 223 7.58 -4.75 3.81
C CYS A 223 6.44 -4.13 4.60
N GLN A 224 6.19 -4.67 5.78
CA GLN A 224 5.30 -4.14 6.80
C GLN A 224 6.09 -3.97 8.08
N SER A 225 6.45 -2.73 8.45
CA SER A 225 7.11 -2.48 9.73
C SER A 225 6.13 -2.55 10.89
N GLY A 226 4.85 -2.31 10.63
CA GLY A 226 3.73 -2.64 11.49
C GLY A 226 3.56 -1.77 12.73
N HIS A 227 2.70 -2.23 13.65
CA HIS A 227 2.20 -1.46 14.78
C HIS A 227 2.61 -2.02 16.15
N ALA A 228 3.43 -3.09 16.17
CA ALA A 228 3.75 -3.78 17.42
C ALA A 228 4.80 -3.05 18.26
N GLN A 229 5.73 -2.35 17.60
CA GLN A 229 6.86 -1.71 18.28
C GLN A 229 6.99 -0.24 17.92
N GLN A 230 7.18 0.62 18.93
CA GLN A 230 7.41 2.05 18.72
C GLN A 230 8.79 2.33 18.10
N ASP A 231 9.80 1.56 18.47
CA ASP A 231 11.20 1.78 18.09
C ASP A 231 11.72 0.70 17.12
N PHE A 232 10.88 0.22 16.20
CA PHE A 232 11.28 -0.79 15.23
C PHE A 232 12.38 -0.26 14.29
N ALA A 233 13.46 -1.01 14.16
CA ALA A 233 14.62 -0.63 13.34
C ALA A 233 14.35 -0.98 11.86
N ILE A 234 13.53 -0.19 11.17
CA ILE A 234 13.04 -0.43 9.79
C ILE A 234 14.20 -0.66 8.82
N TYR A 235 15.21 0.22 8.85
CA TYR A 235 16.35 0.12 7.95
C TYR A 235 17.09 -1.21 8.09
N GLN A 236 17.51 -1.57 9.32
CA GLN A 236 18.35 -2.75 9.52
C GLN A 236 17.60 -4.06 9.36
N ARG A 237 16.34 -4.09 9.77
CA ARG A 237 15.57 -5.33 9.83
C ARG A 237 14.85 -5.66 8.53
N LEU A 238 14.44 -4.65 7.76
CA LEU A 238 13.62 -4.84 6.55
C LEU A 238 14.29 -4.27 5.30
N LEU A 239 14.58 -2.97 5.25
CA LEU A 239 15.01 -2.33 4.00
C LEU A 239 16.44 -2.72 3.60
N LEU A 240 17.40 -2.74 4.54
CA LEU A 240 18.78 -3.13 4.25
C LEU A 240 18.91 -4.58 3.73
N PRO A 241 18.24 -5.58 4.33
CA PRO A 241 18.22 -6.93 3.75
C PRO A 241 17.69 -6.96 2.32
N ASP A 242 16.62 -6.22 2.03
CA ASP A 242 16.03 -6.16 0.68
C ASP A 242 16.92 -5.45 -0.33
N LEU A 243 17.54 -4.34 0.05
CA LEU A 243 18.47 -3.57 -0.80
C LEU A 243 19.73 -4.36 -1.18
N LYS A 244 20.09 -5.39 -0.41
CA LYS A 244 21.25 -6.26 -0.67
C LYS A 244 20.93 -7.49 -1.50
N LYS A 245 19.65 -7.78 -1.78
CA LYS A 245 19.26 -8.96 -2.53
C LYS A 245 19.52 -8.79 -4.03
N GLU A 246 19.82 -9.91 -4.67
CA GLU A 246 19.89 -10.04 -6.13
C GLU A 246 18.77 -10.95 -6.65
N PRO A 247 18.16 -10.65 -7.81
CA PRO A 247 18.35 -9.42 -8.59
C PRO A 247 17.86 -8.20 -7.82
N HIS A 248 18.48 -7.04 -8.03
CA HIS A 248 18.03 -5.80 -7.37
C HIS A 248 16.59 -5.48 -7.72
N LYS A 249 15.78 -5.25 -6.67
CA LYS A 249 14.39 -4.79 -6.79
C LYS A 249 14.18 -3.59 -5.87
N PRO A 250 13.36 -2.60 -6.28
CA PRO A 250 12.94 -1.55 -5.36
C PRO A 250 12.27 -2.15 -4.13
N CYS A 251 12.35 -1.48 -2.99
CA CYS A 251 11.65 -1.88 -1.78
C CYS A 251 10.93 -0.67 -1.16
N MET A 252 9.85 -0.92 -0.43
CA MET A 252 9.08 0.11 0.26
C MET A 252 8.42 -0.44 1.53
N ASP A 253 8.07 0.46 2.45
CA ASP A 253 7.22 0.15 3.59
C ASP A 253 5.75 0.38 3.20
N GLY A 254 5.01 -0.71 3.02
CA GLY A 254 3.61 -0.70 2.57
C GLY A 254 2.62 -0.60 3.71
N GLU A 255 3.04 -0.91 4.94
CA GLU A 255 2.23 -0.77 6.15
C GLU A 255 3.11 -0.46 7.36
N PRO A 256 3.49 0.81 7.54
CA PRO A 256 4.17 1.29 8.74
C PRO A 256 3.16 1.52 9.87
N ARG A 257 3.57 2.25 10.90
CA ARG A 257 2.68 2.69 11.98
C ARG A 257 1.49 3.46 11.42
N TYR A 258 0.29 3.15 11.91
CA TYR A 258 -0.90 3.95 11.59
C TYR A 258 -1.11 5.05 12.63
N GLU A 259 -1.41 6.26 12.18
CA GLU A 259 -1.84 7.34 13.05
C GLU A 259 -3.12 6.93 13.81
N ASN A 260 -3.18 7.22 15.10
CA ASN A 260 -4.28 6.86 15.99
C ASN A 260 -4.47 5.36 16.28
N ILE A 261 -3.58 4.46 15.86
CA ILE A 261 -3.66 3.05 16.30
C ILE A 261 -2.98 2.88 17.66
N PRO A 262 -3.54 2.08 18.59
CA PRO A 262 -2.87 1.76 19.84
C PRO A 262 -1.55 1.01 19.61
N ILE A 263 -0.49 1.42 20.28
CA ILE A 263 0.82 0.79 20.22
C ILE A 263 0.70 -0.68 20.67
N ASN A 264 1.15 -1.62 19.83
CA ASN A 264 0.98 -3.05 20.06
C ASN A 264 -0.49 -3.47 20.24
N PHE A 265 -1.42 -2.76 19.61
CA PHE A 265 -2.88 -2.99 19.69
C PHE A 265 -3.44 -2.89 21.12
N LYS A 266 -2.73 -2.23 22.04
CA LYS A 266 -3.10 -2.11 23.45
C LYS A 266 -3.28 -0.65 23.85
N LYS A 267 -4.49 -0.29 24.23
CA LYS A 267 -4.86 1.09 24.57
C LYS A 267 -4.01 1.70 25.69
N GLU A 268 -3.61 0.89 26.65
CA GLU A 268 -2.76 1.28 27.76
C GLU A 268 -1.36 1.72 27.36
N ASN A 269 -0.89 1.36 26.16
CA ASN A 269 0.42 1.77 25.64
C ASN A 269 0.38 3.16 24.96
N GLY A 270 -0.79 3.81 24.89
CA GLY A 270 -0.98 5.02 24.10
C GLY A 270 -1.17 4.71 22.61
N ARG A 271 -1.15 5.75 21.79
CA ARG A 271 -1.38 5.67 20.33
C ARG A 271 -0.23 6.32 19.58
N PHE A 272 -0.01 5.86 18.36
CA PHE A 272 0.91 6.53 17.45
C PHE A 272 0.33 7.89 17.00
N GLY A 273 1.15 8.91 17.03
CA GLY A 273 0.83 10.27 16.59
C GLY A 273 1.48 10.64 15.27
N ASP A 274 1.29 11.90 14.87
CA ASP A 274 1.89 12.46 13.66
C ASP A 274 3.43 12.46 13.67
N ASP A 275 4.06 12.62 14.85
CA ASP A 275 5.52 12.48 15.00
C ASP A 275 6.02 11.08 14.61
N ASP A 276 5.30 10.04 15.00
CA ASP A 276 5.61 8.66 14.65
C ASP A 276 5.48 8.41 13.14
N ILE A 277 4.48 9.03 12.51
CA ILE A 277 4.28 8.95 11.05
C ILE A 277 5.45 9.63 10.32
N ARG A 278 5.81 10.85 10.73
CA ARG A 278 6.99 11.54 10.15
C ARG A 278 8.25 10.72 10.32
N HIS A 279 8.47 10.18 11.51
CA HIS A 279 9.64 9.37 11.80
C HIS A 279 9.75 8.15 10.86
N THR A 280 8.67 7.37 10.71
CA THR A 280 8.70 6.20 9.81
C THR A 280 8.84 6.57 8.35
N LEU A 281 8.20 7.66 7.91
CA LEU A 281 8.32 8.18 6.54
C LEU A 281 9.78 8.52 6.21
N TYR A 282 10.41 9.36 7.02
CA TYR A 282 11.79 9.80 6.76
C TYR A 282 12.79 8.66 6.93
N GLN A 283 12.60 7.79 7.93
CA GLN A 283 13.43 6.60 8.07
C GLN A 283 13.35 5.70 6.84
N SER A 284 12.16 5.40 6.35
CA SER A 284 11.99 4.55 5.17
C SER A 284 12.63 5.17 3.92
N MET A 285 12.30 6.42 3.64
CA MET A 285 12.74 7.06 2.41
C MET A 285 14.25 7.36 2.40
N PHE A 286 14.83 7.78 3.52
CA PHE A 286 16.28 8.04 3.60
C PHE A 286 17.10 6.74 3.73
N SER A 287 16.44 5.63 4.04
CA SER A 287 17.05 4.30 3.91
C SER A 287 17.18 3.83 2.47
N GLY A 288 16.52 4.48 1.51
CA GLY A 288 16.56 4.15 0.10
C GLY A 288 15.31 3.45 -0.43
N ALA A 289 14.20 3.50 0.32
CA ALA A 289 12.91 3.01 -0.15
C ALA A 289 12.42 3.77 -1.40
N CYS A 290 11.73 3.08 -2.30
CA CYS A 290 11.14 3.67 -3.50
C CYS A 290 9.77 4.32 -3.25
N GLY A 291 9.24 4.19 -2.04
CA GLY A 291 7.94 4.70 -1.64
C GLY A 291 7.64 4.44 -0.17
N TYR A 292 6.51 4.98 0.24
CA TYR A 292 6.00 4.90 1.61
C TYR A 292 4.46 4.94 1.56
N THR A 293 3.82 4.27 2.52
CA THR A 293 2.37 4.30 2.67
C THR A 293 1.99 4.87 4.04
N TYR A 294 1.20 5.92 4.07
CA TYR A 294 0.54 6.42 5.25
C TYR A 294 -0.61 5.49 5.63
N GLY A 295 -0.92 5.43 6.91
CA GLY A 295 -2.14 4.79 7.41
C GLY A 295 -2.69 5.53 8.62
N CYS A 296 -4.00 5.38 8.81
CA CYS A 296 -4.71 5.88 9.97
C CYS A 296 -5.70 4.84 10.44
N ASN A 297 -5.75 4.60 11.76
CA ASN A 297 -6.60 3.56 12.34
C ASN A 297 -8.07 3.68 11.95
N ASP A 298 -8.58 4.88 11.90
CA ASP A 298 -9.99 5.14 11.59
C ASP A 298 -10.28 5.02 10.08
N ILE A 299 -9.26 5.25 9.23
CA ILE A 299 -9.41 5.32 7.77
C ILE A 299 -9.25 3.94 7.12
N TRP A 300 -8.28 3.12 7.54
CA TRP A 300 -8.08 1.82 6.88
C TRP A 300 -9.35 0.97 6.89
N GLN A 301 -10.13 1.07 7.98
CA GLN A 301 -11.38 0.37 8.19
C GLN A 301 -12.63 1.19 7.85
N MET A 302 -12.48 2.42 7.35
CA MET A 302 -13.58 3.37 7.12
C MET A 302 -14.56 3.40 8.30
N PHE A 303 -14.00 3.60 9.53
CA PHE A 303 -14.78 3.61 10.74
C PHE A 303 -15.86 4.70 10.71
N ASP A 304 -17.08 4.35 11.10
CA ASP A 304 -18.19 5.28 11.25
C ASP A 304 -19.14 4.81 12.36
N THR A 305 -20.00 5.71 12.80
CA THR A 305 -21.04 5.39 13.80
C THR A 305 -21.88 4.20 13.34
N GLY A 306 -21.99 3.18 14.19
CA GLY A 306 -22.72 1.95 13.91
C GLY A 306 -21.88 0.83 13.30
N ARG A 307 -20.62 1.08 12.93
CA ARG A 307 -19.65 0.03 12.59
C ARG A 307 -18.85 -0.41 13.81
N GLU A 308 -18.59 -1.70 13.92
CA GLU A 308 -17.75 -2.23 15.01
C GLU A 308 -16.32 -1.71 14.85
N PRO A 309 -15.76 -0.95 15.84
CA PRO A 309 -14.39 -0.46 15.75
C PRO A 309 -13.39 -1.62 15.88
N LYS A 310 -12.39 -1.65 15.01
CA LYS A 310 -11.20 -2.49 15.19
C LYS A 310 -10.06 -1.65 15.76
N CYS A 311 -9.21 -2.29 16.58
CA CYS A 311 -8.06 -1.62 17.20
C CYS A 311 -8.44 -0.30 17.87
N ASP A 312 -9.58 -0.26 18.62
CA ASP A 312 -10.08 0.94 19.30
C ASP A 312 -10.23 2.18 18.40
N ALA A 313 -10.65 2.04 17.14
CA ALA A 313 -10.99 3.20 16.30
C ALA A 313 -12.10 4.02 16.99
N ASP A 314 -11.97 5.34 17.03
CA ASP A 314 -12.81 6.21 17.84
C ASP A 314 -13.33 7.45 17.11
N THR A 315 -12.85 7.73 15.92
CA THR A 315 -13.19 8.92 15.17
C THR A 315 -13.69 8.53 13.77
N PRO A 316 -14.87 9.02 13.31
CA PRO A 316 -15.35 8.73 11.97
C PRO A 316 -14.33 9.05 10.89
N TRP A 317 -14.24 8.19 9.86
CA TRP A 317 -13.23 8.27 8.80
C TRP A 317 -13.16 9.65 8.13
N TYR A 318 -14.32 10.29 7.89
CA TYR A 318 -14.38 11.60 7.24
C TYR A 318 -13.87 12.76 8.13
N GLN A 319 -13.82 12.57 9.44
CA GLN A 319 -13.14 13.51 10.35
C GLN A 319 -11.64 13.21 10.45
N SER A 320 -11.28 11.92 10.42
CA SER A 320 -9.89 11.48 10.51
C SER A 320 -9.07 11.74 9.23
N MET A 321 -9.73 12.04 8.11
CA MET A 321 -9.03 12.39 6.87
C MET A 321 -8.06 13.57 7.02
N ASP A 322 -8.32 14.46 7.97
CA ASP A 322 -7.57 15.71 8.18
C ASP A 322 -6.61 15.65 9.38
N LYS A 323 -6.28 14.45 9.87
CA LYS A 323 -5.24 14.29 10.87
C LYS A 323 -3.88 14.82 10.37
N GLN A 324 -3.05 15.28 11.31
CA GLN A 324 -1.80 15.99 11.01
C GLN A 324 -0.81 15.14 10.22
N GLY A 325 -0.68 13.85 10.55
CA GLY A 325 0.25 12.94 9.84
C GLY A 325 -0.05 12.87 8.34
N ALA A 326 -1.34 12.88 7.94
CA ALA A 326 -1.71 12.91 6.52
C ALA A 326 -1.28 14.21 5.80
N TRP A 327 -1.36 15.36 6.49
CA TRP A 327 -0.90 16.65 5.97
C TRP A 327 0.62 16.73 5.86
N ASP A 328 1.35 16.10 6.78
CA ASP A 328 2.81 16.18 6.84
C ASP A 328 3.52 15.52 5.65
N LEU A 329 2.87 14.57 4.98
CA LEU A 329 3.42 13.93 3.79
C LEU A 329 3.73 14.92 2.66
N ILE A 330 3.00 16.03 2.57
CA ILE A 330 3.25 17.06 1.56
C ILE A 330 4.64 17.70 1.70
N HIS A 331 5.19 17.73 2.92
CA HIS A 331 6.53 18.28 3.16
C HIS A 331 7.60 17.36 2.56
N PHE A 332 7.43 16.05 2.70
CA PHE A 332 8.31 15.09 2.05
C PHE A 332 8.19 15.14 0.54
N ARG A 333 6.99 15.26 0.00
CA ARG A 333 6.78 15.40 -1.45
C ARG A 333 7.51 16.64 -2.00
N ARG A 334 7.44 17.78 -1.31
CA ARG A 334 8.19 19.00 -1.68
C ARG A 334 9.70 18.79 -1.64
N LEU A 335 10.19 18.00 -0.66
CA LEU A 335 11.59 17.64 -0.58
C LEU A 335 12.00 16.78 -1.79
N TRP A 336 11.19 15.77 -2.12
CA TRP A 336 11.37 14.91 -3.29
C TRP A 336 11.44 15.72 -4.59
N GLU A 337 10.54 16.69 -4.77
CA GLU A 337 10.49 17.54 -5.96
C GLU A 337 11.69 18.49 -6.06
N LYS A 338 12.32 18.81 -4.92
CA LYS A 338 13.47 19.71 -4.85
C LYS A 338 14.81 19.04 -5.14
N PHE A 339 14.96 17.78 -4.76
CA PHE A 339 16.20 17.01 -4.92
C PHE A 339 16.01 15.88 -5.93
N ASP A 340 17.03 15.57 -6.70
CA ASP A 340 17.01 14.41 -7.59
C ASP A 340 17.26 13.11 -6.80
N PHE A 341 16.19 12.53 -6.27
CA PHE A 341 16.24 11.27 -5.53
C PHE A 341 16.70 10.08 -6.41
N THR A 342 16.59 10.17 -7.74
CA THR A 342 17.04 9.10 -8.62
C THR A 342 18.56 8.92 -8.60
N GLN A 343 19.30 9.98 -8.33
CA GLN A 343 20.76 9.98 -8.21
C GLN A 343 21.24 9.74 -6.77
N GLY A 344 20.34 9.83 -5.80
CA GLY A 344 20.65 9.56 -4.39
C GLY A 344 20.68 8.07 -4.10
N LYS A 345 21.33 7.72 -3.01
CA LYS A 345 21.33 6.38 -2.42
C LYS A 345 21.54 6.46 -0.92
N ASN A 346 21.29 5.38 -0.22
CA ASN A 346 21.58 5.28 1.20
C ASN A 346 23.07 5.57 1.48
N GLN A 347 23.32 6.42 2.48
CA GLN A 347 24.66 6.87 2.92
C GLN A 347 24.95 6.44 4.37
N GLN A 348 24.36 5.34 4.84
CA GLN A 348 24.39 4.92 6.23
C GLN A 348 25.80 4.73 6.80
N THR A 349 26.77 4.44 5.96
CA THR A 349 28.17 4.24 6.36
C THR A 349 28.80 5.47 7.05
N ILE A 350 28.23 6.67 6.87
CA ILE A 350 28.71 7.89 7.54
C ILE A 350 28.58 7.85 9.05
N PHE A 351 27.68 7.04 9.58
CA PHE A 351 27.43 6.92 11.03
C PHE A 351 28.21 5.81 11.71
N GLY A 352 28.98 4.99 10.95
CA GLY A 352 29.61 3.80 11.50
C GLY A 352 28.59 2.74 11.95
N ASN A 353 28.91 2.02 13.02
CA ASN A 353 28.03 1.00 13.59
C ASN A 353 27.12 1.60 14.67
N ILE A 354 25.83 1.60 14.42
CA ILE A 354 24.82 2.03 15.40
C ILE A 354 24.06 0.79 15.89
N PRO A 355 23.89 0.61 17.22
CA PRO A 355 23.11 -0.50 17.77
C PRO A 355 21.64 -0.48 17.27
N LEU A 356 21.09 -1.66 17.03
CA LEU A 356 19.69 -1.84 16.55
C LEU A 356 18.65 -1.30 17.54
N GLU A 357 18.98 -1.30 18.82
CA GLU A 357 18.09 -0.87 19.89
C GLU A 357 18.04 0.66 20.07
N ASN A 358 18.80 1.39 19.28
CA ASN A 358 18.78 2.84 19.35
C ASN A 358 17.52 3.40 18.66
N LYS A 359 16.57 3.87 19.47
CA LYS A 359 15.32 4.45 18.96
C LYS A 359 15.49 5.74 18.15
N ASN A 360 16.60 6.44 18.38
CA ASN A 360 16.99 7.64 17.63
C ASN A 360 17.94 7.28 16.48
N TYR A 361 17.74 6.14 15.85
CA TYR A 361 18.57 5.63 14.80
C TYR A 361 18.60 6.59 13.61
N PRO A 362 19.70 7.27 13.31
CA PRO A 362 19.79 8.16 12.17
C PRO A 362 19.88 7.38 10.88
N VAL A 363 19.27 7.91 9.84
CA VAL A 363 19.38 7.41 8.47
C VAL A 363 19.89 8.53 7.58
N ALA A 364 20.63 8.17 6.53
CA ALA A 364 21.16 9.15 5.60
C ALA A 364 20.96 8.73 4.15
N PHE A 365 20.56 9.69 3.33
CA PHE A 365 20.33 9.53 1.91
C PHE A 365 20.95 10.70 1.13
N GLY A 366 21.61 10.43 0.03
CA GLY A 366 22.19 11.51 -0.77
C GLY A 366 23.11 11.03 -1.87
N ASN A 367 23.81 11.99 -2.45
CA ASN A 367 24.83 11.79 -3.46
C ASN A 367 25.98 12.79 -3.24
N LYS A 368 26.79 13.07 -4.26
CA LYS A 368 27.89 14.06 -4.17
C LYS A 368 27.43 15.51 -3.98
N ASP A 369 26.18 15.82 -4.31
CA ASP A 369 25.66 17.19 -4.37
C ASP A 369 24.81 17.54 -3.14
N TYR A 370 24.24 16.53 -2.45
CA TYR A 370 23.42 16.72 -1.25
C TYR A 370 23.48 15.51 -0.30
N LEU A 371 23.24 15.76 0.96
CA LEU A 371 23.08 14.77 2.01
C LEU A 371 21.87 15.15 2.87
N LEU A 372 20.93 14.23 3.01
CA LEU A 372 19.75 14.31 3.86
C LEU A 372 19.92 13.35 5.03
N VAL A 373 19.67 13.82 6.27
CA VAL A 373 19.83 13.07 7.52
C VAL A 373 18.61 13.25 8.40
#